data_e0396326a0c69048cdee2590f8e3aa47
#
_entry.id   e0396326a0c69048cdee2590f8e3aa47
#
_cell.length_a   1.000
_cell.length_b   1.000
_cell.length_c   1.000
_cell.angle_alpha   90.00
_cell.angle_beta   90.00
_cell.angle_gamma   90.00
#
_symmetry.space_group_name_H-M   'P 1'
#
loop_
_entity.id
_entity.type
_entity.pdbx_description
1 polymer ?
#
loop_
_entity_poly.entity_id
_entity_poly.type
_entity_poly.pdbx_seq_one_letter_code
_entity_poly.pdbx_strand_id
1 'polypeptide(L)'
;MVSFSAKDLADERVREELSSGLRKRFVVTVGSHLRGSNWRMSVRQFACDVTLDLWDDDYLIRIGNHSERLKTLEQALNRCLSVEGLFGGEPKSYEPQKGKEIYFAVRAEFNPISKKQCSELIRPTSGDDPVGPITVNIVRRRICRAERTIEFRSEYVRVPE
;
A
#
# COMPACT_ATOMS: atom_id res chain seq x y z
N MET A 1 13.79 10.75 8.96
CA MET A 1 12.99 10.77 7.71
C MET A 1 13.36 9.57 6.87
N VAL A 2 12.41 9.01 6.15
CA VAL A 2 12.60 7.83 5.29
C VAL A 2 12.23 8.21 3.87
N SER A 3 13.07 7.82 2.91
CA SER A 3 12.79 7.95 1.48
C SER A 3 12.91 6.57 0.84
N PHE A 4 11.99 6.24 -0.05
CA PHE A 4 11.99 4.95 -0.74
C PHE A 4 11.23 5.04 -2.06
N SER A 5 11.44 4.04 -2.90
CA SER A 5 10.67 3.84 -4.13
C SER A 5 10.08 2.43 -4.14
N ALA A 6 8.80 2.33 -4.42
CA ALA A 6 8.06 1.09 -4.59
C ALA A 6 7.66 0.86 -6.05
N LYS A 7 8.39 1.44 -7.01
CA LYS A 7 8.07 1.36 -8.45
C LYS A 7 8.10 -0.05 -9.02
N ASP A 8 8.84 -0.97 -8.40
CA ASP A 8 8.87 -2.38 -8.77
C ASP A 8 7.49 -3.07 -8.64
N LEU A 9 6.55 -2.42 -7.92
CA LEU A 9 5.16 -2.83 -7.90
C LEU A 9 4.52 -2.71 -9.28
N ALA A 10 4.90 -1.70 -10.08
CA ALA A 10 4.36 -1.41 -11.39
C ALA A 10 5.10 -2.17 -12.50
N ASP A 11 4.95 -3.51 -12.51
CA ASP A 11 5.41 -4.35 -13.61
C ASP A 11 4.58 -4.12 -14.89
N GLU A 12 4.89 -4.85 -15.95
CA GLU A 12 4.23 -4.73 -17.24
C GLU A 12 2.71 -4.90 -17.15
N ARG A 13 2.25 -5.90 -16.41
CA ARG A 13 0.82 -6.15 -16.19
C ARG A 13 0.12 -4.98 -15.48
N VAL A 14 0.71 -4.45 -14.42
CA VAL A 14 0.15 -3.29 -13.70
C VAL A 14 0.10 -2.07 -14.63
N ARG A 15 1.12 -1.87 -15.47
CA ARG A 15 1.18 -0.77 -16.44
C ARG A 15 0.09 -0.90 -17.51
N GLU A 16 -0.16 -2.10 -18.04
CA GLU A 16 -1.26 -2.37 -18.94
C GLU A 16 -2.62 -2.06 -18.30
N GLU A 17 -2.81 -2.48 -17.06
CA GLU A 17 -4.05 -2.21 -16.33
C GLU A 17 -4.29 -0.71 -16.07
N LEU A 18 -3.24 0.07 -15.87
CA LEU A 18 -3.31 1.53 -15.74
C LEU A 18 -3.70 2.22 -17.05
N SER A 19 -3.48 1.57 -18.19
CA SER A 19 -3.86 2.07 -19.51
C SER A 19 -5.32 1.80 -19.88
N SER A 20 -6.06 1.10 -19.03
CA SER A 20 -7.46 0.70 -19.31
C SER A 20 -8.49 1.85 -19.16
N GLY A 21 -8.10 3.01 -18.66
CA GLY A 21 -9.01 4.10 -18.33
C GLY A 21 -9.83 3.88 -17.04
N LEU A 22 -9.71 2.70 -16.42
CA LEU A 22 -10.37 2.41 -15.16
C LEU A 22 -9.54 2.93 -13.98
N ARG A 23 -10.23 3.42 -12.96
CA ARG A 23 -9.56 3.84 -11.72
C ARG A 23 -8.88 2.67 -11.03
N LYS A 24 -7.61 2.79 -10.79
CA LYS A 24 -6.77 1.84 -10.08
C LYS A 24 -6.21 2.47 -8.81
N ARG A 25 -5.91 1.66 -7.80
CA ARG A 25 -5.47 2.14 -6.50
C ARG A 25 -4.15 1.51 -6.09
N PHE A 26 -3.22 2.36 -5.68
CA PHE A 26 -2.03 1.96 -4.93
C PHE A 26 -2.23 2.26 -3.45
N VAL A 27 -1.82 1.34 -2.59
CA VAL A 27 -1.76 1.56 -1.15
C VAL A 27 -0.36 1.23 -0.67
N VAL A 28 0.26 2.18 0.02
CA VAL A 28 1.59 1.99 0.60
C VAL A 28 1.49 2.13 2.11
N THR A 29 1.98 1.12 2.80
CA THR A 29 2.04 1.06 4.27
C THR A 29 3.50 1.04 4.69
N VAL A 30 3.88 1.96 5.56
CA VAL A 30 5.21 2.05 6.15
C VAL A 30 5.09 1.84 7.65
N GLY A 31 5.77 0.82 8.16
CA GLY A 31 5.85 0.53 9.59
C GLY A 31 7.26 0.70 10.12
N SER A 32 7.46 1.31 11.27
CA SER A 32 8.74 1.28 11.98
C SER A 32 8.76 0.18 13.03
N HIS A 33 9.88 -0.53 13.13
CA HIS A 33 10.06 -1.68 14.00
C HIS A 33 11.37 -1.56 14.77
N LEU A 34 11.37 -2.02 16.01
CA LEU A 34 12.58 -2.17 16.80
C LEU A 34 13.34 -3.42 16.35
N ARG A 35 14.69 -3.32 16.25
CA ARG A 35 15.54 -4.48 15.97
C ARG A 35 15.34 -5.58 17.01
N GLY A 36 15.20 -6.82 16.53
CA GLY A 36 15.01 -7.99 17.41
C GLY A 36 13.62 -8.10 18.04
N SER A 37 12.68 -7.24 17.64
CA SER A 37 11.30 -7.27 18.13
C SER A 37 10.32 -7.25 16.97
N ASN A 38 9.22 -8.00 17.12
CA ASN A 38 8.07 -7.89 16.21
C ASN A 38 7.15 -6.69 16.56
N TRP A 39 7.53 -5.92 17.57
CA TRP A 39 6.75 -4.75 17.98
C TRP A 39 6.83 -3.65 16.93
N ARG A 40 5.66 -3.23 16.47
CA ARG A 40 5.51 -2.12 15.55
C ARG A 40 5.33 -0.83 16.34
N MET A 41 6.26 0.10 16.21
CA MET A 41 6.24 1.38 16.93
C MET A 41 5.29 2.39 16.28
N SER A 42 5.26 2.44 14.95
CA SER A 42 4.38 3.33 14.21
C SER A 42 3.97 2.72 12.87
N VAL A 43 2.85 3.20 12.34
CA VAL A 43 2.36 2.86 11.00
C VAL A 43 1.86 4.11 10.31
N ARG A 44 2.28 4.28 9.07
CA ARG A 44 1.73 5.27 8.13
C ARG A 44 1.22 4.54 6.91
N GLN A 45 0.04 4.96 6.45
CA GLN A 45 -0.56 4.41 5.23
C GLN A 45 -1.05 5.56 4.37
N PHE A 46 -0.82 5.46 3.09
CA PHE A 46 -1.36 6.39 2.11
C PHE A 46 -1.85 5.64 0.89
N ALA A 47 -2.89 6.18 0.29
CA ALA A 47 -3.49 5.64 -0.91
C ALA A 47 -3.39 6.66 -2.05
N CYS A 48 -3.12 6.16 -3.25
CA CYS A 48 -3.06 6.92 -4.47
C CYS A 48 -3.98 6.27 -5.50
N ASP A 49 -5.01 6.99 -5.93
CA ASP A 49 -5.85 6.56 -7.05
C ASP A 49 -5.30 7.13 -8.35
N VAL A 50 -5.24 6.30 -9.38
CA VAL A 50 -4.77 6.65 -10.72
C VAL A 50 -5.86 6.31 -11.73
N THR A 51 -6.16 7.24 -12.64
CA THR A 51 -7.09 7.02 -13.74
C THR A 51 -6.50 7.65 -14.99
N LEU A 52 -6.39 6.90 -16.08
CA LEU A 52 -6.08 7.45 -17.40
C LEU A 52 -7.35 8.10 -17.96
N ASP A 53 -7.29 9.38 -18.27
CA ASP A 53 -8.30 10.07 -19.04
C ASP A 53 -8.05 9.80 -20.53
N LEU A 54 -8.89 8.96 -21.13
CA LEU A 54 -8.73 8.54 -22.52
C LEU A 54 -9.01 9.67 -23.55
N TRP A 55 -9.62 10.78 -23.12
CA TRP A 55 -9.93 11.91 -23.99
C TRP A 55 -8.75 12.91 -24.03
N ASP A 56 -8.23 13.21 -22.86
CA ASP A 56 -7.13 14.19 -22.71
C ASP A 56 -5.73 13.53 -22.75
N ASP A 57 -5.67 12.19 -22.80
CA ASP A 57 -4.47 11.37 -22.77
C ASP A 57 -3.53 11.78 -21.63
N ASP A 58 -4.10 11.97 -20.44
CA ASP A 58 -3.37 12.30 -19.22
C ASP A 58 -3.82 11.44 -18.02
N TYR A 59 -3.04 11.46 -16.94
CA TYR A 59 -3.30 10.67 -15.74
C TYR A 59 -3.83 11.58 -14.63
N LEU A 60 -5.06 11.30 -14.20
CA LEU A 60 -5.64 11.92 -13.01
C LEU A 60 -5.18 11.13 -11.77
N ILE A 61 -4.47 11.81 -10.89
CA ILE A 61 -3.99 11.26 -9.61
C ILE A 61 -4.81 11.86 -8.47
N ARG A 62 -5.20 11.02 -7.50
CA ARG A 62 -5.82 11.46 -6.25
C ARG A 62 -5.10 10.86 -5.05
N ILE A 63 -4.62 11.74 -4.16
CA ILE A 63 -4.01 11.39 -2.88
C ILE A 63 -4.76 12.14 -1.77
N GLY A 64 -5.53 11.42 -0.96
CA GLY A 64 -6.43 12.04 0.00
C GLY A 64 -7.45 12.98 -0.67
N ASN A 65 -7.44 14.25 -0.28
CA ASN A 65 -8.31 15.29 -0.85
C ASN A 65 -7.66 16.07 -2.01
N HIS A 66 -6.40 15.76 -2.34
CA HIS A 66 -5.66 16.42 -3.41
C HIS A 66 -5.77 15.63 -4.71
N SER A 67 -6.02 16.34 -5.81
CA SER A 67 -6.05 15.77 -7.16
C SER A 67 -5.16 16.58 -8.07
N GLU A 68 -4.41 15.92 -8.92
CA GLU A 68 -3.53 16.53 -9.93
C GLU A 68 -3.56 15.76 -11.25
N ARG A 69 -3.26 16.43 -12.36
CA ARG A 69 -3.14 15.82 -13.69
C ARG A 69 -1.68 15.76 -14.11
N LEU A 70 -1.26 14.62 -14.61
CA LEU A 70 0.10 14.35 -15.03
C LEU A 70 0.10 13.81 -16.46
N LYS A 71 1.07 14.20 -17.27
CA LYS A 71 1.11 13.88 -18.70
C LYS A 71 1.60 12.47 -19.00
N THR A 72 2.34 11.84 -18.09
CA THR A 72 2.93 10.53 -18.36
C THR A 72 2.67 9.55 -17.24
N LEU A 73 2.62 8.26 -17.59
CA LEU A 73 2.52 7.17 -16.61
C LEU A 73 3.69 7.20 -15.62
N GLU A 74 4.91 7.51 -16.08
CA GLU A 74 6.08 7.58 -15.19
C GLU A 74 5.95 8.68 -14.14
N GLN A 75 5.40 9.84 -14.49
CA GLN A 75 5.10 10.90 -13.52
C GLN A 75 4.06 10.42 -12.50
N ALA A 76 3.01 9.72 -12.96
CA ALA A 76 1.98 9.16 -12.10
C ALA A 76 2.53 8.12 -11.12
N LEU A 77 3.36 7.18 -11.62
CA LEU A 77 4.01 6.17 -10.79
C LEU A 77 4.99 6.78 -9.79
N ASN A 78 5.77 7.77 -10.22
CA ASN A 78 6.64 8.52 -9.31
C ASN A 78 5.84 9.14 -8.18
N ARG A 79 4.75 9.79 -8.51
CA ARG A 79 3.92 10.49 -7.52
C ARG A 79 3.26 9.54 -6.52
N CYS A 80 2.84 8.36 -6.96
CA CYS A 80 2.15 7.36 -6.13
C CYS A 80 3.10 6.43 -5.35
N LEU A 81 4.26 6.10 -5.90
CA LEU A 81 5.12 5.02 -5.42
C LEU A 81 6.50 5.47 -4.93
N SER A 82 6.88 6.73 -5.15
CA SER A 82 8.09 7.30 -4.60
C SER A 82 7.76 8.26 -3.47
N VAL A 83 8.38 8.05 -2.33
CA VAL A 83 8.16 8.85 -1.13
C VAL A 83 9.49 9.43 -0.68
N GLU A 84 9.53 10.74 -0.53
CA GLU A 84 10.68 11.48 -0.06
C GLU A 84 10.38 12.13 1.30
N GLY A 85 11.30 11.99 2.24
CA GLY A 85 11.24 12.69 3.51
C GLY A 85 10.05 12.33 4.41
N LEU A 86 9.53 11.10 4.32
CA LEU A 86 8.43 10.67 5.18
C LEU A 86 8.89 10.61 6.64
N PHE A 87 8.14 11.26 7.52
CA PHE A 87 8.28 11.01 8.95
C PHE A 87 7.68 9.63 9.27
N GLY A 88 8.51 8.70 9.74
CA GLY A 88 8.10 7.32 10.02
C GLY A 88 7.10 7.17 11.16
N GLY A 89 6.77 8.24 11.88
CA GLY A 89 5.83 8.29 12.99
C GLY A 89 5.94 9.60 13.77
N GLU A 90 5.15 9.75 14.82
CA GLU A 90 5.28 10.87 15.71
C GLU A 90 6.61 10.80 16.50
N PRO A 91 7.33 11.90 16.71
CA PRO A 91 8.59 11.90 17.47
C PRO A 91 8.49 11.22 18.83
N LYS A 92 7.38 11.41 19.53
CA LYS A 92 7.08 10.78 20.83
C LYS A 92 7.14 9.24 20.79
N SER A 93 6.85 8.61 19.65
CA SER A 93 6.91 7.16 19.51
C SER A 93 8.35 6.63 19.55
N TYR A 94 9.34 7.48 19.30
CA TYR A 94 10.76 7.12 19.26
C TYR A 94 11.52 7.52 20.52
N GLU A 95 11.00 8.43 21.34
CA GLU A 95 11.65 8.86 22.59
C GLU A 95 12.07 7.71 23.52
N PRO A 96 11.23 6.68 23.76
CA PRO A 96 11.61 5.55 24.62
C PRO A 96 12.67 4.63 23.97
N GLN A 97 12.99 4.84 22.70
CA GLN A 97 13.85 4.00 21.88
C GLN A 97 15.16 4.69 21.50
N LYS A 98 15.48 5.85 22.10
CA LYS A 98 16.74 6.55 21.88
C LYS A 98 17.94 5.62 22.02
N GLY A 99 18.91 5.74 21.11
CA GLY A 99 20.10 4.90 21.06
C GLY A 99 19.89 3.47 20.52
N LYS A 100 18.64 3.01 20.35
CA LYS A 100 18.32 1.68 19.81
C LYS A 100 18.28 1.68 18.29
N GLU A 101 18.44 0.49 17.70
CA GLU A 101 18.33 0.30 16.27
C GLU A 101 16.92 -0.05 15.86
N ILE A 102 16.46 0.60 14.81
CA ILE A 102 15.13 0.42 14.20
C ILE A 102 15.28 0.15 12.71
N TYR A 103 14.25 -0.40 12.10
CA TYR A 103 14.13 -0.50 10.66
C TYR A 103 12.71 -0.11 10.22
N PHE A 104 12.58 0.24 8.96
CA PHE A 104 11.29 0.52 8.33
C PHE A 104 10.92 -0.62 7.39
N ALA A 105 9.71 -1.15 7.55
CA ALA A 105 9.11 -2.11 6.66
C ALA A 105 8.11 -1.41 5.76
N VAL A 106 8.24 -1.59 4.47
CA VAL A 106 7.35 -1.02 3.45
C VAL A 106 6.59 -2.14 2.78
N ARG A 107 5.28 -2.00 2.71
CA ARG A 107 4.39 -2.86 1.93
C ARG A 107 3.63 -1.99 0.95
N ALA A 108 3.76 -2.26 -0.33
CA ALA A 108 3.03 -1.60 -1.39
C ALA A 108 2.11 -2.59 -2.09
N GLU A 109 0.87 -2.18 -2.32
CA GLU A 109 -0.20 -3.01 -2.85
C GLU A 109 -0.88 -2.30 -4.02
N PHE A 110 -1.15 -3.06 -5.08
CA PHE A 110 -1.93 -2.63 -6.22
C PHE A 110 -3.32 -3.23 -6.14
N ASN A 111 -4.35 -2.40 -6.29
CA ASN A 111 -5.77 -2.75 -6.18
C ASN A 111 -6.09 -3.63 -4.95
N PRO A 112 -5.73 -3.20 -3.73
CA PRO A 112 -6.10 -3.96 -2.55
C PRO A 112 -7.62 -3.95 -2.36
N ILE A 113 -8.17 -5.09 -2.02
CA ILE A 113 -9.59 -5.22 -1.68
C ILE A 113 -9.79 -4.79 -0.23
N SER A 114 -10.70 -3.84 0.02
CA SER A 114 -11.01 -3.40 1.37
C SER A 114 -11.65 -4.53 2.20
N LYS A 115 -11.51 -4.47 3.52
CA LYS A 115 -12.16 -5.44 4.42
C LYS A 115 -13.68 -5.52 4.19
N LYS A 116 -14.32 -4.39 3.90
CA LYS A 116 -15.75 -4.32 3.62
C LYS A 116 -16.09 -5.05 2.32
N GLN A 117 -15.41 -4.73 1.23
CA GLN A 117 -15.60 -5.40 -0.05
C GLN A 117 -15.31 -6.90 0.06
N CYS A 118 -14.25 -7.28 0.79
CA CYS A 118 -13.93 -8.67 1.05
C CYS A 118 -15.06 -9.39 1.79
N SER A 119 -15.63 -8.78 2.81
CA SER A 119 -16.74 -9.38 3.56
C SER A 119 -18.03 -9.49 2.74
N GLU A 120 -18.27 -8.56 1.83
CA GLU A 120 -19.41 -8.59 0.91
C GLU A 120 -19.27 -9.72 -0.13
N LEU A 121 -18.06 -9.94 -0.66
CA LEU A 121 -17.77 -11.03 -1.59
C LEU A 121 -17.88 -12.42 -0.98
N ILE A 122 -17.67 -12.55 0.34
CA ILE A 122 -17.68 -13.82 1.06
C ILE A 122 -19.06 -14.09 1.72
N ARG A 123 -20.01 -13.15 1.65
CA ARG A 123 -21.37 -13.41 2.16
C ARG A 123 -21.95 -14.60 1.43
N PRO A 124 -22.33 -15.68 2.16
CA PRO A 124 -23.07 -16.78 1.53
C PRO A 124 -24.36 -16.18 0.96
N THR A 125 -24.58 -16.32 -0.32
CA THR A 125 -25.92 -16.21 -0.90
C THR A 125 -26.75 -17.23 -0.14
N SER A 126 -27.83 -16.79 0.50
CA SER A 126 -28.74 -17.59 1.33
C SER A 126 -29.17 -18.88 0.63
N GLY A 127 -28.44 -19.93 0.88
CA GLY A 127 -28.66 -21.30 0.45
C GLY A 127 -27.96 -22.22 1.44
N ASP A 128 -28.67 -23.18 1.95
CA ASP A 128 -28.41 -24.06 3.08
C ASP A 128 -27.13 -24.94 3.03
N ASP A 129 -26.02 -24.49 2.53
CA ASP A 129 -24.77 -25.24 2.65
C ASP A 129 -23.87 -24.63 3.73
N PRO A 130 -23.61 -25.32 4.83
CA PRO A 130 -22.68 -24.88 5.86
C PRO A 130 -21.26 -25.01 5.33
N VAL A 131 -20.79 -23.99 4.65
CA VAL A 131 -19.36 -23.86 4.31
C VAL A 131 -18.60 -23.72 5.62
N GLY A 132 -17.86 -24.74 6.01
CA GLY A 132 -17.15 -24.77 7.29
C GLY A 132 -16.15 -23.61 7.43
N PRO A 133 -15.84 -23.20 8.67
CA PRO A 133 -15.00 -22.02 8.95
C PRO A 133 -13.60 -22.09 8.33
N ILE A 134 -13.09 -23.28 8.06
CA ILE A 134 -11.79 -23.49 7.41
C ILE A 134 -11.86 -23.10 5.92
N THR A 135 -12.93 -23.47 5.24
CA THR A 135 -13.13 -23.15 3.81
C THR A 135 -13.29 -21.64 3.60
N VAL A 136 -14.04 -20.97 4.49
CA VAL A 136 -14.19 -19.51 4.46
C VAL A 136 -12.85 -18.81 4.62
N ASN A 137 -11.96 -19.28 5.49
CA ASN A 137 -10.63 -18.69 5.68
C ASN A 137 -9.71 -18.89 4.47
N ILE A 138 -9.79 -20.03 3.79
CA ILE A 138 -8.99 -20.30 2.58
C ILE A 138 -9.47 -19.43 1.43
N VAL A 139 -10.78 -19.33 1.22
CA VAL A 139 -11.40 -18.47 0.21
C VAL A 139 -11.06 -17.01 0.47
N ARG A 140 -11.18 -16.55 1.75
CA ARG A 140 -10.79 -15.18 2.15
C ARG A 140 -9.35 -14.86 1.82
N ARG A 141 -8.41 -15.79 2.06
CA ARG A 141 -7.00 -15.59 1.74
C ARG A 141 -6.72 -15.50 0.24
N ARG A 142 -7.54 -16.11 -0.60
CA ARG A 142 -7.37 -16.09 -2.07
C ARG A 142 -8.06 -14.90 -2.72
N ILE A 143 -9.29 -14.61 -2.34
CA ILE A 143 -10.14 -13.59 -3.00
C ILE A 143 -9.80 -12.17 -2.49
N CYS A 144 -9.41 -12.04 -1.23
CA CYS A 144 -9.22 -10.74 -0.59
C CYS A 144 -7.77 -10.25 -0.61
N ARG A 145 -6.98 -10.69 -1.57
CA ARG A 145 -5.62 -10.19 -1.78
C ARG A 145 -5.61 -9.03 -2.77
N ALA A 146 -4.66 -8.13 -2.59
CA ALA A 146 -4.28 -7.20 -3.64
C ALA A 146 -3.88 -7.98 -4.91
N GLU A 147 -4.11 -7.40 -6.07
CA GLU A 147 -3.71 -8.01 -7.35
C GLU A 147 -2.20 -8.21 -7.41
N ARG A 148 -1.44 -7.30 -6.82
CA ARG A 148 0.01 -7.41 -6.66
C ARG A 148 0.45 -6.76 -5.35
N THR A 149 1.45 -7.34 -4.71
CA THR A 149 2.06 -6.82 -3.48
C THR A 149 3.57 -6.98 -3.57
N ILE A 150 4.29 -5.96 -3.13
CA ILE A 150 5.73 -6.03 -2.85
C ILE A 150 5.99 -5.62 -1.41
N GLU A 151 7.00 -6.22 -0.80
CA GLU A 151 7.44 -5.90 0.55
C GLU A 151 8.97 -5.79 0.58
N PHE A 152 9.45 -4.77 1.27
CA PHE A 152 10.88 -4.59 1.50
C PHE A 152 11.11 -3.87 2.82
N ARG A 153 12.34 -3.85 3.29
CA ARG A 153 12.72 -3.18 4.52
C ARG A 153 14.00 -2.37 4.32
N SER A 154 14.13 -1.31 5.12
CA SER A 154 15.37 -0.54 5.21
C SER A 154 16.47 -1.31 5.92
N GLU A 155 17.69 -0.82 5.81
CA GLU A 155 18.74 -1.13 6.76
C GLU A 155 18.38 -0.64 8.17
N TYR A 156 19.13 -1.09 9.17
CA TYR A 156 18.97 -0.63 10.55
C TYR A 156 19.51 0.78 10.70
N VAL A 157 18.73 1.62 11.37
CA VAL A 157 19.07 3.00 11.66
C VAL A 157 19.00 3.20 13.18
N ARG A 158 20.00 3.87 13.76
CA ARG A 158 19.98 4.21 15.19
C ARG A 158 19.09 5.43 15.41
N VAL A 159 18.21 5.35 16.41
CA VAL A 159 17.43 6.50 16.86
C VAL A 159 18.37 7.50 17.53
N PRO A 160 18.41 8.77 17.11
CA PRO A 160 19.25 9.80 17.75
C PRO A 160 18.98 9.92 19.24
N GLU A 161 20.01 10.27 20.01
CA GLU A 161 19.92 10.51 21.47
C GLU A 161 19.10 11.76 21.79
#